data_708668bce37975ca56ac823dbf4eae39
#
_entry.id   708668bce37975ca56ac823dbf4eae39
#
_cell.length_a   1.000
_cell.length_b   1.000
_cell.length_c   1.000
_cell.angle_alpha   90.00
_cell.angle_beta   90.00
_cell.angle_gamma   90.00
#
_symmetry.space_group_name_H-M   'P 1'
#
loop_
_entity.id
_entity.type
_entity.pdbx_description
1 polymer ?
#
loop_
_entity_poly.entity_id
_entity_poly.type
_entity_poly.pdbx_seq_one_letter_code
_entity_poly.pdbx_strand_id
1 'polypeptide(L)'
;MSEALPIVAILGGTGELGTGLARRWVQAGYQVIIGSRTADKAVMAADSLRATMDERGIDSVNVSAMENLEAATAADICAMTVPFAHHSSTLEHVRSALVGKILIDVTVPLVPPKVARVQLPAEGSAGQIAQQLLGDEVMVVSAFQNVAAHHLQEGHGLSCDVIVCGNKKVARTEVISLVEAAGMRGFHGGSIANSAATEALTSVLIFINKQYGCHAGISITGVDDEA
;
A
#
# COMPACT_ATOMS: atom_id res chain seq x y z
N MET A 1 -15.66 24.67 -0.08
CA MET A 1 -15.93 23.53 0.83
C MET A 1 -14.85 22.53 0.51
N SER A 2 -13.98 22.16 1.47
CA SER A 2 -13.02 21.06 1.23
C SER A 2 -13.84 19.78 1.03
N GLU A 3 -13.66 19.08 -0.07
CA GLU A 3 -14.20 17.74 -0.21
C GLU A 3 -13.67 16.87 0.96
N ALA A 4 -14.54 16.01 1.50
CA ALA A 4 -14.13 15.09 2.55
C ALA A 4 -13.10 14.09 1.97
N LEU A 5 -12.03 13.83 2.73
CA LEU A 5 -11.04 12.83 2.32
C LEU A 5 -11.69 11.44 2.23
N PRO A 6 -11.27 10.59 1.27
CA PRO A 6 -11.80 9.24 1.15
C PRO A 6 -11.44 8.37 2.35
N ILE A 7 -12.31 7.42 2.68
CA ILE A 7 -12.05 6.40 3.70
C ILE A 7 -11.14 5.34 3.10
N VAL A 8 -10.04 5.03 3.77
CA VAL A 8 -9.04 4.07 3.29
C VAL A 8 -9.05 2.80 4.14
N ALA A 9 -9.32 1.64 3.55
CA ALA A 9 -9.14 0.35 4.22
C ALA A 9 -7.79 -0.26 3.88
N ILE A 10 -7.12 -0.85 4.87
CA ILE A 10 -5.87 -1.60 4.70
C ILE A 10 -6.13 -3.08 4.94
N LEU A 11 -6.28 -3.84 3.87
CA LEU A 11 -6.58 -5.27 3.90
C LEU A 11 -5.32 -6.07 4.25
N GLY A 12 -5.39 -6.87 5.32
CA GLY A 12 -4.20 -7.48 5.91
C GLY A 12 -3.31 -6.48 6.65
N GLY A 13 -3.88 -5.37 7.12
CA GLY A 13 -3.18 -4.20 7.65
C GLY A 13 -2.48 -4.36 9.01
N THR A 14 -2.37 -5.58 9.53
CA THR A 14 -1.75 -5.87 10.84
C THR A 14 -0.22 -6.04 10.79
N GLY A 15 0.37 -6.08 9.59
CA GLY A 15 1.82 -6.15 9.39
C GLY A 15 2.50 -4.78 9.44
N GLU A 16 3.84 -4.76 9.47
CA GLU A 16 4.64 -3.53 9.58
C GLU A 16 4.34 -2.51 8.46
N LEU A 17 4.20 -2.97 7.21
CA LEU A 17 3.86 -2.08 6.09
C LEU A 17 2.45 -1.51 6.24
N GLY A 18 1.46 -2.35 6.57
CA GLY A 18 0.08 -1.93 6.73
C GLY A 18 -0.10 -0.95 7.89
N THR A 19 0.47 -1.23 9.05
CA THR A 19 0.41 -0.33 10.22
C THR A 19 1.21 0.96 9.99
N GLY A 20 2.30 0.89 9.22
CA GLY A 20 3.07 2.06 8.83
C GLY A 20 2.28 3.00 7.90
N LEU A 21 1.63 2.47 6.86
CA LEU A 21 0.74 3.24 5.98
C LEU A 21 -0.45 3.80 6.77
N ALA A 22 -1.09 2.99 7.64
CA ALA A 22 -2.17 3.44 8.51
C ALA A 22 -1.77 4.67 9.33
N ARG A 23 -0.59 4.63 9.96
CA ARG A 23 -0.05 5.75 10.72
C ARG A 23 0.06 7.01 9.88
N ARG A 24 0.69 6.92 8.71
CA ARG A 24 0.93 8.07 7.83
C ARG A 24 -0.37 8.71 7.37
N TRP A 25 -1.34 7.90 6.94
CA TRP A 25 -2.64 8.41 6.47
C TRP A 25 -3.50 8.99 7.59
N VAL A 26 -3.50 8.38 8.78
CA VAL A 26 -4.18 8.96 9.95
C VAL A 26 -3.55 10.30 10.34
N GLN A 27 -2.22 10.42 10.33
CA GLN A 27 -1.52 11.69 10.57
C GLN A 27 -1.88 12.77 9.53
N ALA A 28 -2.12 12.37 8.29
CA ALA A 28 -2.58 13.26 7.22
C ALA A 28 -4.09 13.56 7.26
N GLY A 29 -4.82 13.05 8.27
CA GLY A 29 -6.24 13.34 8.50
C GLY A 29 -7.21 12.37 7.82
N TYR A 30 -6.74 11.28 7.20
CA TYR A 30 -7.62 10.27 6.63
C TYR A 30 -8.28 9.42 7.71
N GLN A 31 -9.53 9.00 7.44
CA GLN A 31 -10.16 7.90 8.16
C GLN A 31 -9.59 6.59 7.64
N VAL A 32 -9.00 5.77 8.53
CA VAL A 32 -8.37 4.50 8.17
C VAL A 32 -9.09 3.33 8.85
N ILE A 33 -9.31 2.25 8.10
CA ILE A 33 -9.86 1.00 8.60
C ILE A 33 -8.77 -0.07 8.48
N ILE A 34 -8.31 -0.60 9.60
CA ILE A 34 -7.39 -1.74 9.59
C ILE A 34 -8.21 -3.02 9.40
N GLY A 35 -8.00 -3.69 8.28
CA GLY A 35 -8.61 -4.96 7.94
C GLY A 35 -7.71 -6.15 8.31
N SER A 36 -8.30 -7.24 8.76
CA SER A 36 -7.61 -8.51 9.02
C SER A 36 -8.52 -9.71 8.69
N ARG A 37 -7.97 -10.92 8.72
CA ARG A 37 -8.75 -12.17 8.61
C ARG A 37 -9.62 -12.44 9.84
N THR A 38 -9.28 -11.82 10.97
CA THR A 38 -10.05 -11.90 12.23
C THR A 38 -10.16 -10.51 12.83
N ALA A 39 -11.33 -10.17 13.35
CA ALA A 39 -11.61 -8.87 13.97
C ALA A 39 -10.64 -8.58 15.13
N ASP A 40 -10.34 -9.55 15.99
CA ASP A 40 -9.45 -9.38 17.16
C ASP A 40 -8.07 -8.87 16.77
N LYS A 41 -7.46 -9.41 15.69
CA LYS A 41 -6.14 -8.95 15.21
C LYS A 41 -6.20 -7.53 14.66
N ALA A 42 -7.28 -7.17 13.99
CA ALA A 42 -7.48 -5.81 13.49
C ALA A 42 -7.61 -4.82 14.66
N VAL A 43 -8.40 -5.18 15.68
CA VAL A 43 -8.59 -4.38 16.91
C VAL A 43 -7.24 -4.16 17.63
N MET A 44 -6.48 -5.23 17.86
CA MET A 44 -5.15 -5.12 18.49
C MET A 44 -4.22 -4.18 17.73
N ALA A 45 -4.22 -4.23 16.39
CA ALA A 45 -3.38 -3.36 15.57
C ALA A 45 -3.85 -1.89 15.63
N ALA A 46 -5.16 -1.66 15.62
CA ALA A 46 -5.73 -0.31 15.76
C ALA A 46 -5.46 0.30 17.14
N ASP A 47 -5.58 -0.48 18.20
CA ASP A 47 -5.29 -0.04 19.56
C ASP A 47 -3.80 0.26 19.76
N SER A 48 -2.92 -0.56 19.22
CA SER A 48 -1.48 -0.29 19.20
C SER A 48 -1.14 0.99 18.43
N LEU A 49 -1.81 1.24 17.30
CA LEU A 49 -1.64 2.48 16.56
C LEU A 49 -2.11 3.69 17.37
N ARG A 50 -3.29 3.64 18.01
CA ARG A 50 -3.79 4.72 18.88
C ARG A 50 -2.80 5.04 20.00
N ALA A 51 -2.35 4.02 20.74
CA ALA A 51 -1.37 4.20 21.81
C ALA A 51 -0.08 4.89 21.32
N THR A 52 0.43 4.46 20.16
CA THR A 52 1.63 5.08 19.55
C THR A 52 1.39 6.55 19.15
N MET A 53 0.17 6.89 18.71
CA MET A 53 -0.17 8.27 18.34
C MET A 53 -0.34 9.15 19.57
N ASP A 54 -0.99 8.65 20.63
CA ASP A 54 -1.13 9.34 21.92
C ASP A 54 0.23 9.68 22.53
N GLU A 55 1.19 8.74 22.51
CA GLU A 55 2.58 8.95 22.97
C GLU A 55 3.28 10.09 22.19
N ARG A 56 2.84 10.38 20.98
CA ARG A 56 3.37 11.46 20.13
C ARG A 56 2.58 12.77 20.23
N GLY A 57 1.57 12.81 21.10
CA GLY A 57 0.73 14.02 21.31
C GLY A 57 -0.27 14.26 20.17
N ILE A 58 -0.70 13.21 19.47
CA ILE A 58 -1.69 13.29 18.39
C ILE A 58 -3.03 12.78 18.91
N ASP A 59 -3.89 13.69 19.36
CA ASP A 59 -5.12 13.37 20.10
C ASP A 59 -6.29 12.87 19.24
N SER A 60 -6.31 13.14 17.93
CA SER A 60 -7.45 12.78 17.07
C SER A 60 -7.07 11.70 16.04
N VAL A 61 -7.12 10.44 16.46
CA VAL A 61 -6.78 9.29 15.63
C VAL A 61 -8.04 8.66 15.04
N ASN A 62 -8.33 8.94 13.78
CA ASN A 62 -9.49 8.36 13.10
C ASN A 62 -9.16 6.98 12.50
N VAL A 63 -9.01 5.98 13.37
CA VAL A 63 -8.74 4.59 12.99
C VAL A 63 -9.81 3.67 13.55
N SER A 64 -10.28 2.74 12.73
CA SER A 64 -11.19 1.65 13.11
C SER A 64 -10.63 0.29 12.68
N ALA A 65 -11.27 -0.79 13.09
CA ALA A 65 -10.83 -2.15 12.86
C ALA A 65 -12.03 -3.05 12.48
N MET A 66 -11.85 -3.87 11.44
CA MET A 66 -12.89 -4.76 10.92
C MET A 66 -12.26 -6.01 10.32
N GLU A 67 -13.07 -7.02 9.98
CA GLU A 67 -12.63 -8.07 9.07
C GLU A 67 -12.43 -7.51 7.64
N ASN A 68 -11.58 -8.16 6.83
CA ASN A 68 -11.19 -7.64 5.51
C ASN A 68 -12.39 -7.31 4.60
N LEU A 69 -13.43 -8.16 4.58
CA LEU A 69 -14.60 -7.94 3.74
C LEU A 69 -15.44 -6.73 4.21
N GLU A 70 -15.63 -6.60 5.51
CA GLU A 70 -16.33 -5.46 6.11
C GLU A 70 -15.55 -4.15 5.88
N ALA A 71 -14.22 -4.19 6.08
CA ALA A 71 -13.34 -3.07 5.84
C ALA A 71 -13.39 -2.62 4.36
N ALA A 72 -13.30 -3.57 3.42
CA ALA A 72 -13.42 -3.28 2.00
C ALA A 72 -14.79 -2.71 1.62
N THR A 73 -15.86 -3.15 2.28
CA THR A 73 -17.21 -2.66 2.03
C THR A 73 -17.38 -1.21 2.50
N ALA A 74 -16.84 -0.86 3.66
CA ALA A 74 -16.99 0.46 4.29
C ALA A 74 -16.08 1.54 3.71
N ALA A 75 -15.03 1.19 2.98
CA ALA A 75 -14.05 2.15 2.46
C ALA A 75 -14.32 2.56 1.01
N ASP A 76 -13.76 3.71 0.61
CA ASP A 76 -13.75 4.22 -0.77
C ASP A 76 -12.53 3.68 -1.53
N ILE A 77 -11.38 3.55 -0.86
CA ILE A 77 -10.12 3.05 -1.41
C ILE A 77 -9.62 1.91 -0.51
N CYS A 78 -9.14 0.83 -1.13
CA CYS A 78 -8.57 -0.31 -0.40
C CYS A 78 -7.09 -0.47 -0.73
N ALA A 79 -6.24 -0.69 0.29
CA ALA A 79 -4.83 -1.06 0.12
C ALA A 79 -4.62 -2.53 0.53
N MET A 80 -4.11 -3.36 -0.38
CA MET A 80 -3.81 -4.77 -0.15
C MET A 80 -2.37 -4.93 0.36
N THR A 81 -2.21 -5.32 1.62
CA THR A 81 -0.89 -5.44 2.28
C THR A 81 -0.56 -6.87 2.73
N VAL A 82 -1.19 -7.87 2.11
CA VAL A 82 -0.97 -9.28 2.44
C VAL A 82 0.29 -9.83 1.76
N PRO A 83 0.94 -10.85 2.32
CA PRO A 83 1.98 -11.61 1.62
C PRO A 83 1.47 -12.23 0.32
N PHE A 84 2.33 -12.36 -0.70
CA PHE A 84 1.97 -12.90 -2.01
C PHE A 84 1.27 -14.26 -1.96
N ALA A 85 1.68 -15.13 -1.04
CA ALA A 85 1.04 -16.45 -0.85
C ALA A 85 -0.47 -16.38 -0.48
N HIS A 86 -0.94 -15.23 -0.01
CA HIS A 86 -2.35 -15.00 0.36
C HIS A 86 -3.06 -14.00 -0.57
N HIS A 87 -2.37 -13.49 -1.59
CA HIS A 87 -2.83 -12.44 -2.46
C HIS A 87 -4.14 -12.80 -3.17
N SER A 88 -4.13 -13.82 -4.03
CA SER A 88 -5.31 -14.20 -4.82
C SER A 88 -6.50 -14.60 -3.94
N SER A 89 -6.28 -15.41 -2.90
CA SER A 89 -7.37 -15.83 -2.01
C SER A 89 -8.01 -14.66 -1.25
N THR A 90 -7.22 -13.65 -0.87
CA THR A 90 -7.76 -12.45 -0.22
C THR A 90 -8.54 -11.60 -1.22
N LEU A 91 -8.03 -11.43 -2.46
CA LEU A 91 -8.74 -10.71 -3.53
C LEU A 91 -10.08 -11.36 -3.85
N GLU A 92 -10.12 -12.69 -4.00
CA GLU A 92 -11.36 -13.43 -4.24
C GLU A 92 -12.38 -13.22 -3.11
N HIS A 93 -11.92 -13.24 -1.86
CA HIS A 93 -12.77 -13.04 -0.69
C HIS A 93 -13.43 -11.66 -0.65
N VAL A 94 -12.70 -10.61 -1.04
CA VAL A 94 -13.19 -9.22 -0.97
C VAL A 94 -13.71 -8.69 -2.31
N ARG A 95 -13.67 -9.48 -3.38
CA ARG A 95 -13.96 -9.06 -4.76
C ARG A 95 -15.24 -8.25 -4.91
N SER A 96 -16.34 -8.73 -4.32
CA SER A 96 -17.65 -8.08 -4.44
C SER A 96 -17.68 -6.68 -3.79
N ALA A 97 -16.86 -6.44 -2.77
CA ALA A 97 -16.77 -5.16 -2.06
C ALA A 97 -15.87 -4.15 -2.78
N LEU A 98 -15.08 -4.58 -3.78
CA LEU A 98 -14.15 -3.72 -4.51
C LEU A 98 -14.72 -3.12 -5.80
N VAL A 99 -15.90 -3.56 -6.24
CA VAL A 99 -16.53 -3.07 -7.48
C VAL A 99 -16.71 -1.55 -7.43
N GLY A 100 -16.25 -0.86 -8.47
CA GLY A 100 -16.28 0.60 -8.60
C GLY A 100 -15.21 1.36 -7.78
N LYS A 101 -14.36 0.65 -7.04
CA LYS A 101 -13.36 1.25 -6.14
C LYS A 101 -11.93 1.18 -6.71
N ILE A 102 -11.03 1.89 -6.04
CA ILE A 102 -9.59 1.78 -6.27
C ILE A 102 -9.03 0.72 -5.31
N LEU A 103 -8.26 -0.22 -5.87
CA LEU A 103 -7.43 -1.14 -5.10
C LEU A 103 -5.96 -0.76 -5.28
N ILE A 104 -5.30 -0.34 -4.21
CA ILE A 104 -3.85 -0.17 -4.16
C ILE A 104 -3.23 -1.53 -3.83
N ASP A 105 -2.55 -2.14 -4.78
CA ASP A 105 -1.84 -3.39 -4.57
C ASP A 105 -0.37 -3.10 -4.24
N VAL A 106 0.03 -3.38 -3.00
CA VAL A 106 1.42 -3.21 -2.54
C VAL A 106 2.17 -4.53 -2.54
N THR A 107 1.52 -5.60 -2.96
CA THR A 107 2.07 -6.95 -2.92
C THR A 107 3.26 -7.09 -3.87
N VAL A 108 4.28 -7.81 -3.43
CA VAL A 108 5.43 -8.19 -4.24
C VAL A 108 5.49 -9.72 -4.33
N PRO A 109 5.72 -10.31 -5.51
CA PRO A 109 5.79 -11.76 -5.68
C PRO A 109 7.10 -12.35 -5.14
N LEU A 110 7.34 -12.15 -3.82
CA LEU A 110 8.49 -12.71 -3.13
C LEU A 110 8.28 -14.19 -2.83
N VAL A 111 9.24 -15.02 -3.24
CA VAL A 111 9.20 -16.47 -3.02
C VAL A 111 10.34 -16.88 -2.09
N PRO A 112 10.05 -17.10 -0.79
CA PRO A 112 11.06 -17.57 0.16
C PRO A 112 11.64 -18.94 -0.25
N PRO A 113 12.92 -19.24 0.09
CA PRO A 113 13.84 -18.39 0.86
C PRO A 113 14.62 -17.37 0.01
N LYS A 114 14.43 -17.34 -1.31
CA LYS A 114 15.27 -16.56 -2.25
C LYS A 114 14.66 -15.18 -2.58
N VAL A 115 14.18 -14.45 -1.57
CA VAL A 115 13.49 -13.16 -1.74
C VAL A 115 14.34 -12.05 -2.37
N ALA A 116 15.66 -12.12 -2.28
CA ALA A 116 16.60 -11.19 -2.94
C ALA A 116 16.90 -11.56 -4.41
N ARG A 117 16.08 -12.41 -5.01
CA ARG A 117 16.14 -12.78 -6.42
C ARG A 117 14.80 -12.49 -7.06
N VAL A 118 14.81 -11.79 -8.17
CA VAL A 118 13.58 -11.52 -8.94
C VAL A 118 12.95 -12.84 -9.40
N GLN A 119 11.67 -12.99 -9.10
CA GLN A 119 10.86 -14.15 -9.48
C GLN A 119 9.46 -13.63 -9.81
N LEU A 120 9.25 -13.23 -11.07
CA LEU A 120 7.96 -12.74 -11.52
C LEU A 120 7.02 -13.92 -11.84
N PRO A 121 5.72 -13.80 -11.55
CA PRO A 121 4.71 -14.76 -11.97
C PRO A 121 4.54 -14.74 -13.50
N ALA A 122 3.85 -15.75 -14.04
CA ALA A 122 3.59 -15.86 -15.48
C ALA A 122 2.79 -14.68 -16.03
N GLU A 123 1.92 -14.10 -15.22
CA GLU A 123 1.11 -12.91 -15.52
C GLU A 123 1.94 -11.61 -15.54
N GLY A 124 3.20 -11.67 -15.10
CA GLY A 124 4.16 -10.56 -15.07
C GLY A 124 4.30 -9.89 -13.70
N SER A 125 3.25 -9.73 -12.91
CA SER A 125 3.28 -9.06 -11.61
C SER A 125 2.08 -9.41 -10.73
N ALA A 126 2.15 -9.12 -9.44
CA ALA A 126 1.00 -9.24 -8.54
C ALA A 126 -0.13 -8.27 -8.95
N GLY A 127 0.21 -7.02 -9.32
CA GLY A 127 -0.78 -6.06 -9.81
C GLY A 127 -1.49 -6.51 -11.09
N GLN A 128 -0.81 -7.21 -12.00
CA GLN A 128 -1.45 -7.79 -13.19
C GLN A 128 -2.37 -8.96 -12.83
N ILE A 129 -1.96 -9.83 -11.89
CA ILE A 129 -2.83 -10.90 -11.35
C ILE A 129 -4.09 -10.26 -10.74
N ALA A 130 -3.94 -9.22 -9.92
CA ALA A 130 -5.08 -8.54 -9.30
C ALA A 130 -6.03 -7.95 -10.36
N GLN A 131 -5.51 -7.26 -11.38
CA GLN A 131 -6.34 -6.68 -12.44
C GLN A 131 -7.06 -7.74 -13.25
N GLN A 132 -6.41 -8.87 -13.59
CA GLN A 132 -7.04 -9.97 -14.31
C GLN A 132 -8.15 -10.64 -13.48
N LEU A 133 -7.90 -10.87 -12.19
CA LEU A 133 -8.84 -11.52 -11.29
C LEU A 133 -10.08 -10.64 -11.02
N LEU A 134 -9.89 -9.35 -10.84
CA LEU A 134 -10.95 -8.43 -10.43
C LEU A 134 -11.72 -7.85 -11.63
N GLY A 135 -11.13 -7.86 -12.85
CA GLY A 135 -11.73 -7.30 -14.05
C GLY A 135 -11.69 -5.77 -14.10
N ASP A 136 -12.36 -5.19 -15.10
CA ASP A 136 -12.31 -3.74 -15.41
C ASP A 136 -13.17 -2.89 -14.46
N GLU A 137 -14.03 -3.51 -13.68
CA GLU A 137 -14.89 -2.82 -12.71
C GLU A 137 -14.12 -2.38 -11.44
N VAL A 138 -12.89 -2.87 -11.25
CA VAL A 138 -11.99 -2.46 -10.16
C VAL A 138 -10.78 -1.76 -10.75
N MET A 139 -10.47 -0.58 -10.24
CA MET A 139 -9.31 0.19 -10.66
C MET A 139 -8.07 -0.22 -9.89
N VAL A 140 -7.33 -1.21 -10.38
CA VAL A 140 -6.10 -1.67 -9.71
C VAL A 140 -4.95 -0.71 -9.98
N VAL A 141 -4.27 -0.32 -8.90
CA VAL A 141 -3.08 0.54 -8.90
C VAL A 141 -1.99 -0.14 -8.06
N SER A 142 -0.85 -0.40 -8.66
CA SER A 142 0.35 -0.94 -7.98
C SER A 142 1.22 0.21 -7.49
N ALA A 143 1.53 0.23 -6.18
CA ALA A 143 2.34 1.28 -5.54
C ALA A 143 2.96 0.78 -4.23
N PHE A 144 3.97 1.49 -3.71
CA PHE A 144 4.66 1.26 -2.43
C PHE A 144 5.57 0.03 -2.35
N GLN A 145 5.82 -0.73 -3.41
CA GLN A 145 6.64 -1.94 -3.39
C GLN A 145 8.10 -1.69 -2.98
N ASN A 146 8.60 -0.50 -3.25
CA ASN A 146 9.98 -0.08 -2.98
C ASN A 146 10.15 0.64 -1.62
N VAL A 147 9.07 0.76 -0.83
CA VAL A 147 9.10 1.48 0.44
C VAL A 147 9.47 0.52 1.57
N ALA A 148 10.51 0.85 2.33
CA ALA A 148 10.87 0.10 3.51
C ALA A 148 9.86 0.34 4.63
N ALA A 149 9.19 -0.72 5.10
CA ALA A 149 8.16 -0.63 6.14
C ALA A 149 8.67 0.05 7.43
N HIS A 150 9.94 -0.17 7.78
CA HIS A 150 10.60 0.46 8.92
C HIS A 150 10.52 2.00 8.86
N HIS A 151 10.79 2.60 7.71
CA HIS A 151 10.73 4.05 7.55
C HIS A 151 9.33 4.65 7.69
N LEU A 152 8.29 3.89 7.35
CA LEU A 152 6.90 4.33 7.58
C LEU A 152 6.56 4.44 9.07
N GLN A 153 7.28 3.71 9.92
CA GLN A 153 7.12 3.73 11.38
C GLN A 153 7.84 4.93 12.04
N GLU A 154 8.79 5.55 11.34
CA GLU A 154 9.49 6.74 11.82
C GLU A 154 8.65 8.00 11.60
N GLY A 155 8.87 9.05 12.42
CA GLY A 155 8.03 10.26 12.44
C GLY A 155 8.47 11.36 11.48
N HIS A 156 9.50 11.14 10.64
CA HIS A 156 10.10 12.16 9.77
C HIS A 156 9.89 11.84 8.28
N GLY A 157 10.17 12.81 7.42
CA GLY A 157 9.99 12.70 5.97
C GLY A 157 10.81 11.56 5.37
N LEU A 158 10.23 10.89 4.40
CA LEU A 158 10.84 9.77 3.70
C LEU A 158 11.50 10.28 2.42
N SER A 159 12.82 10.12 2.30
CA SER A 159 13.55 10.37 1.06
C SER A 159 13.43 9.16 0.13
N CYS A 160 12.21 8.87 -0.31
CA CYS A 160 11.91 7.75 -1.20
C CYS A 160 10.77 8.14 -2.13
N ASP A 161 10.93 7.90 -3.41
CA ASP A 161 9.91 8.10 -4.42
C ASP A 161 9.11 6.82 -4.64
N VAL A 162 7.83 6.97 -5.00
CA VAL A 162 6.93 5.85 -5.29
C VAL A 162 6.46 5.91 -6.73
N ILE A 163 6.71 4.85 -7.50
CA ILE A 163 6.19 4.72 -8.85
C ILE A 163 4.81 4.08 -8.77
N VAL A 164 3.82 4.76 -9.36
CA VAL A 164 2.39 4.39 -9.30
C VAL A 164 1.93 3.91 -10.67
N CYS A 165 1.67 2.60 -10.81
CA CYS A 165 1.25 1.95 -12.05
C CYS A 165 -0.22 1.54 -11.98
N GLY A 166 -0.98 1.76 -13.06
CA GLY A 166 -2.40 1.40 -13.15
C GLY A 166 -3.00 1.87 -14.47
N ASN A 167 -4.04 1.21 -14.95
CA ASN A 167 -4.59 1.50 -16.28
C ASN A 167 -5.37 2.83 -16.34
N LYS A 168 -5.99 3.26 -15.25
CA LYS A 168 -6.79 4.49 -15.19
C LYS A 168 -5.97 5.64 -14.61
N LYS A 169 -5.79 6.74 -15.35
CA LYS A 169 -5.03 7.91 -14.89
C LYS A 169 -5.64 8.49 -13.61
N VAL A 170 -6.97 8.60 -13.53
CA VAL A 170 -7.67 9.12 -12.36
C VAL A 170 -7.31 8.33 -11.10
N ALA A 171 -7.32 7.00 -11.16
CA ALA A 171 -6.96 6.17 -10.02
C ALA A 171 -5.48 6.35 -9.61
N ARG A 172 -4.56 6.47 -10.58
CA ARG A 172 -3.16 6.79 -10.26
C ARG A 172 -3.00 8.15 -9.59
N THR A 173 -3.75 9.17 -10.03
CA THR A 173 -3.73 10.50 -9.39
C THR A 173 -4.19 10.44 -7.95
N GLU A 174 -5.28 9.75 -7.65
CA GLU A 174 -5.76 9.55 -6.26
C GLU A 174 -4.73 8.82 -5.40
N VAL A 175 -4.07 7.80 -5.95
CA VAL A 175 -3.03 7.06 -5.22
C VAL A 175 -1.77 7.91 -5.03
N ILE A 176 -1.40 8.78 -5.97
CA ILE A 176 -0.31 9.75 -5.80
C ILE A 176 -0.61 10.68 -4.62
N SER A 177 -1.84 11.19 -4.49
CA SER A 177 -2.22 12.00 -3.32
C SER A 177 -2.06 11.24 -1.99
N LEU A 178 -2.34 9.92 -1.97
CA LEU A 178 -2.08 9.08 -0.80
C LEU A 178 -0.59 8.82 -0.56
N VAL A 179 0.23 8.77 -1.59
CA VAL A 179 1.70 8.69 -1.48
C VAL A 179 2.24 9.97 -0.86
N GLU A 180 1.78 11.13 -1.33
CA GLU A 180 2.17 12.45 -0.81
C GLU A 180 1.71 12.63 0.65
N ALA A 181 0.49 12.22 0.97
CA ALA A 181 -0.03 12.18 2.33
C ALA A 181 0.81 11.28 3.27
N ALA A 182 1.45 10.24 2.73
CA ALA A 182 2.39 9.41 3.48
C ALA A 182 3.80 10.02 3.61
N GLY A 183 4.04 11.22 3.02
CA GLY A 183 5.29 11.97 3.11
C GLY A 183 6.34 11.59 2.06
N MET A 184 5.93 11.07 0.91
CA MET A 184 6.78 10.68 -0.21
C MET A 184 6.35 11.38 -1.49
N ARG A 185 7.19 11.37 -2.54
CA ARG A 185 6.81 11.83 -3.87
C ARG A 185 6.27 10.65 -4.69
N GLY A 186 5.13 10.87 -5.36
CA GLY A 186 4.49 9.89 -6.23
C GLY A 186 4.68 10.21 -7.72
N PHE A 187 5.01 9.23 -8.54
CA PHE A 187 5.20 9.40 -9.97
C PHE A 187 4.33 8.43 -10.79
N HIS A 188 3.68 8.95 -11.84
CA HIS A 188 2.94 8.11 -12.76
C HIS A 188 3.86 7.13 -13.49
N GLY A 189 3.76 5.83 -13.17
CA GLY A 189 4.50 4.74 -13.80
C GLY A 189 3.86 4.16 -15.06
N GLY A 190 2.71 4.69 -15.49
CA GLY A 190 1.99 4.21 -16.68
C GLY A 190 1.01 3.08 -16.38
N SER A 191 0.85 2.13 -17.32
CA SER A 191 -0.10 1.03 -17.20
C SER A 191 0.25 0.05 -16.08
N ILE A 192 -0.71 -0.78 -15.69
CA ILE A 192 -0.50 -1.83 -14.68
C ILE A 192 0.59 -2.83 -15.12
N ALA A 193 0.83 -3.02 -16.42
CA ALA A 193 1.89 -3.88 -16.91
C ALA A 193 3.29 -3.43 -16.45
N ASN A 194 3.49 -2.13 -16.22
CA ASN A 194 4.76 -1.60 -15.74
C ASN A 194 5.02 -1.93 -14.26
N SER A 195 4.02 -2.42 -13.51
CA SER A 195 4.22 -2.89 -12.14
C SER A 195 5.20 -4.06 -12.05
N ALA A 196 5.39 -4.82 -13.14
CA ALA A 196 6.41 -5.86 -13.20
C ALA A 196 7.82 -5.34 -12.89
N ALA A 197 8.16 -4.13 -13.36
CA ALA A 197 9.45 -3.51 -13.09
C ALA A 197 9.56 -3.02 -11.63
N THR A 198 8.52 -2.39 -11.09
CA THR A 198 8.52 -1.85 -9.72
C THR A 198 8.50 -2.97 -8.67
N GLU A 199 7.75 -4.03 -8.91
CA GLU A 199 7.72 -5.21 -8.05
C GLU A 199 9.05 -5.98 -8.09
N ALA A 200 9.65 -6.16 -9.29
CA ALA A 200 10.96 -6.80 -9.44
C ALA A 200 12.06 -6.04 -8.68
N LEU A 201 12.00 -4.70 -8.68
CA LEU A 201 12.97 -3.85 -8.01
C LEU A 201 13.07 -4.13 -6.51
N THR A 202 11.99 -4.53 -5.86
CA THR A 202 12.01 -4.89 -4.43
C THR A 202 13.03 -5.96 -4.10
N SER A 203 13.16 -7.01 -4.92
CA SER A 203 14.17 -8.04 -4.72
C SER A 203 15.60 -7.50 -4.83
N VAL A 204 15.83 -6.53 -5.71
CA VAL A 204 17.11 -5.85 -5.86
C VAL A 204 17.41 -4.99 -4.63
N LEU A 205 16.42 -4.22 -4.14
CA LEU A 205 16.57 -3.42 -2.93
C LEU A 205 16.83 -4.29 -1.69
N ILE A 206 16.18 -5.46 -1.57
CA ILE A 206 16.47 -6.44 -0.51
C ILE A 206 17.94 -6.90 -0.57
N PHE A 207 18.49 -7.13 -1.78
CA PHE A 207 19.90 -7.49 -1.92
C PHE A 207 20.81 -6.33 -1.48
N ILE A 208 20.52 -5.10 -1.92
CA ILE A 208 21.26 -3.88 -1.53
C ILE A 208 21.24 -3.71 -0.01
N ASN A 209 20.06 -3.84 0.61
CA ASN A 209 19.90 -3.72 2.06
C ASN A 209 20.80 -4.71 2.83
N LYS A 210 20.86 -5.97 2.35
CA LYS A 210 21.75 -6.99 2.95
C LYS A 210 23.23 -6.68 2.75
N GLN A 211 23.60 -6.17 1.55
CA GLN A 211 25.00 -5.91 1.20
C GLN A 211 25.55 -4.70 1.95
N TYR A 212 24.74 -3.67 2.16
CA TYR A 212 25.18 -2.38 2.69
C TYR A 212 24.65 -2.07 4.09
N GLY A 213 23.83 -2.94 4.70
CA GLY A 213 23.28 -2.75 6.04
C GLY A 213 22.37 -1.51 6.13
N CYS A 214 21.49 -1.29 5.13
CA CYS A 214 20.66 -0.10 5.02
C CYS A 214 19.19 -0.46 4.70
N HIS A 215 18.35 0.58 4.58
CA HIS A 215 16.97 0.49 4.10
C HIS A 215 16.85 1.34 2.82
N ALA A 216 17.31 0.80 1.69
CA ALA A 216 17.35 1.49 0.42
C ALA A 216 15.93 1.72 -0.14
N GLY A 217 15.73 2.88 -0.73
CA GLY A 217 14.60 3.27 -1.56
C GLY A 217 15.05 3.63 -2.97
N ILE A 218 14.19 4.31 -3.72
CA ILE A 218 14.52 4.87 -5.02
C ILE A 218 14.33 6.39 -5.02
N SER A 219 15.02 7.06 -5.92
CA SER A 219 14.82 8.48 -6.21
C SER A 219 14.76 8.70 -7.72
N ILE A 220 13.75 9.40 -8.19
CA ILE A 220 13.59 9.80 -9.60
C ILE A 220 14.23 11.16 -9.78
N THR A 221 15.23 11.23 -10.63
CA THR A 221 15.97 12.46 -10.95
C THR A 221 15.52 13.05 -12.28
N GLY A 222 15.71 14.36 -12.47
CA GLY A 222 15.36 15.05 -13.72
C GLY A 222 13.90 15.45 -13.86
N VAL A 223 13.14 15.35 -12.79
CA VAL A 223 11.79 15.91 -12.67
C VAL A 223 11.85 16.99 -11.60
N ASP A 224 11.48 18.21 -11.95
CA ASP A 224 11.45 19.34 -11.01
C ASP A 224 10.36 19.13 -9.97
N ASP A 225 10.57 19.59 -8.72
CA ASP A 225 9.62 19.44 -7.61
C ASP A 225 8.32 20.25 -7.80
N GLU A 226 8.21 21.03 -8.90
CA GLU A 226 7.05 21.86 -9.25
C GLU A 226 6.20 21.29 -10.42
N ALA A 227 6.39 20.03 -10.81
CA ALA A 227 5.71 19.43 -11.97
C ALA A 227 4.43 18.66 -11.60
#